data_ae877bfd05ad3faf211af7c41a39f239
#
_entry.id   ae877bfd05ad3faf211af7c41a39f239
#
_cell.length_a   1.000
_cell.length_b   1.000
_cell.length_c   1.000
_cell.angle_alpha   90.00
_cell.angle_beta   90.00
_cell.angle_gamma   90.00
#
_symmetry.space_group_name_H-M   'P 1'
#
loop_
_entity.id
_entity.type
_entity.pdbx_description
1 polymer ?
#
loop_
_entity_poly.entity_id
_entity_poly.type
_entity_poly.pdbx_seq_one_letter_code
_entity_poly.pdbx_strand_id
1 'polypeptide(L)'
;VEMFGADSSTDAKVMEFLPETNIVIGAAKAGVQVLSKKQLGEAKNLLVAADVNAVPPVGIEGVGIHDMGVELPETPQNAIGLGALAIGDIKYKLHLKLFEMMKSADEPLYVDHNCAFDVAREIVSKL
;
A
#
# COMPACT_ATOMS: atom_id res chain seq x y z
N VAL A 1 -3.21 15.14 -5.16
CA VAL A 1 -2.95 14.44 -3.89
C VAL A 1 -1.99 15.29 -3.09
N GLU A 2 -2.40 15.71 -1.90
CA GLU A 2 -1.52 16.37 -0.95
C GLU A 2 -0.79 15.31 -0.12
N MET A 3 0.53 15.44 0.01
CA MET A 3 1.35 14.56 0.84
C MET A 3 2.03 15.38 1.93
N PHE A 4 1.98 14.89 3.15
CA PHE A 4 2.66 15.51 4.28
C PHE A 4 3.41 14.44 5.08
N GLY A 5 4.54 14.84 5.66
CA GLY A 5 5.27 14.00 6.60
C GLY A 5 4.64 14.11 8.00
N ALA A 6 4.45 12.97 8.64
CA ALA A 6 3.90 12.90 9.99
C ALA A 6 4.73 12.00 10.88
N ASP A 7 4.80 12.34 12.16
CA ASP A 7 5.48 11.52 13.17
C ASP A 7 4.49 10.49 13.75
N SER A 8 4.76 9.22 13.49
CA SER A 8 3.96 8.10 14.00
C SER A 8 4.57 7.40 15.23
N SER A 9 5.49 8.04 15.92
CA SER A 9 6.22 7.44 17.07
C SER A 9 5.37 7.21 18.31
N THR A 10 4.21 7.86 18.42
CA THR A 10 3.27 7.68 19.53
C THR A 10 1.82 7.73 19.05
N ASP A 11 0.91 7.08 19.77
CA ASP A 11 -0.53 7.10 19.47
C ASP A 11 -1.09 8.53 19.38
N ALA A 12 -0.65 9.41 20.30
CA ALA A 12 -1.10 10.80 20.30
C ALA A 12 -0.77 11.52 18.99
N LYS A 13 0.46 11.35 18.50
CA LYS A 13 0.89 11.95 17.24
C LYS A 13 0.18 11.36 16.01
N VAL A 14 -0.08 10.05 16.02
CA VAL A 14 -0.89 9.41 14.99
C VAL A 14 -2.28 10.02 14.93
N MET A 15 -2.89 10.26 16.08
CA MET A 15 -4.24 10.82 16.18
C MET A 15 -4.35 12.29 15.76
N GLU A 16 -3.24 13.02 15.65
CA GLU A 16 -3.23 14.40 15.15
C GLU A 16 -3.57 14.49 13.64
N PHE A 17 -3.21 13.49 12.85
CA PHE A 17 -3.40 13.50 11.39
C PHE A 17 -4.35 12.43 10.86
N LEU A 18 -4.47 11.30 11.55
CA LEU A 18 -5.23 10.13 11.05
C LEU A 18 -6.70 10.44 10.71
N PRO A 19 -7.45 11.23 11.52
CA PRO A 19 -8.85 11.54 11.21
C PRO A 19 -9.08 12.27 9.89
N GLU A 20 -8.08 13.03 9.41
CA GLU A 20 -8.15 13.81 8.18
C GLU A 20 -7.50 13.10 6.98
N THR A 21 -6.93 11.92 7.21
CA THR A 21 -6.17 11.20 6.18
C THR A 21 -7.10 10.33 5.31
N ASN A 22 -6.94 10.41 3.99
CA ASN A 22 -7.69 9.58 3.04
C ASN A 22 -6.97 8.29 2.66
N ILE A 23 -5.64 8.31 2.63
CA ILE A 23 -4.82 7.16 2.22
C ILE A 23 -3.69 6.99 3.22
N VAL A 24 -3.53 5.78 3.73
CA VAL A 24 -2.38 5.39 4.57
C VAL A 24 -1.59 4.30 3.88
N ILE A 25 -0.27 4.44 3.87
CA ILE A 25 0.65 3.40 3.41
C ILE A 25 1.59 3.06 4.58
N GLY A 26 1.41 1.87 5.14
CA GLY A 26 2.27 1.31 6.17
C GLY A 26 3.56 0.77 5.54
N ALA A 27 4.67 1.51 5.69
CA ALA A 27 5.98 1.13 5.18
C ALA A 27 7.06 1.08 6.29
N ALA A 28 6.65 0.76 7.51
CA ALA A 28 7.56 0.63 8.64
C ALA A 28 8.45 -0.62 8.51
N LYS A 29 9.42 -0.73 9.43
CA LYS A 29 10.27 -1.92 9.54
C LYS A 29 9.40 -3.17 9.72
N ALA A 30 9.80 -4.26 9.09
CA ALA A 30 9.15 -5.57 9.21
C ALA A 30 8.93 -5.98 10.67
N GLY A 31 7.73 -6.45 11.00
CA GLY A 31 7.34 -6.83 12.35
C GLY A 31 7.05 -5.67 13.30
N VAL A 32 6.86 -4.45 12.77
CA VAL A 32 6.47 -3.28 13.56
C VAL A 32 5.06 -2.85 13.19
N GLN A 33 4.14 -2.93 14.13
CA GLN A 33 2.78 -2.40 13.98
C GLN A 33 2.80 -0.88 14.13
N VAL A 34 2.19 -0.17 13.18
CA VAL A 34 2.10 1.30 13.16
C VAL A 34 0.68 1.81 13.37
N LEU A 35 -0.34 1.01 13.03
CA LEU A 35 -1.74 1.32 13.28
C LEU A 35 -2.47 0.13 13.90
N SER A 36 -3.23 0.41 14.94
CA SER A 36 -4.13 -0.55 15.57
C SER A 36 -5.55 -0.42 15.01
N LYS A 37 -6.38 -1.45 15.17
CA LYS A 37 -7.82 -1.40 14.84
C LYS A 37 -8.54 -0.26 15.55
N LYS A 38 -8.16 0.02 16.80
CA LYS A 38 -8.73 1.13 17.57
C LYS A 38 -8.48 2.47 16.89
N GLN A 39 -7.26 2.71 16.41
CA GLN A 39 -6.91 3.93 15.68
C GLN A 39 -7.64 3.99 14.32
N LEU A 40 -7.76 2.86 13.62
CA LEU A 40 -8.54 2.79 12.37
C LEU A 40 -10.00 3.21 12.58
N GLY A 41 -10.60 2.89 13.74
CA GLY A 41 -11.95 3.32 14.10
C GLY A 41 -12.11 4.85 14.22
N GLU A 42 -11.02 5.58 14.42
CA GLU A 42 -11.00 7.05 14.47
C GLU A 42 -10.64 7.71 13.13
N ALA A 43 -10.29 6.92 12.13
CA ALA A 43 -9.89 7.38 10.79
C ALA A 43 -11.12 7.75 9.94
N LYS A 44 -11.72 8.89 10.23
CA LYS A 44 -13.04 9.31 9.71
C LYS A 44 -13.10 9.44 8.19
N ASN A 45 -12.00 9.83 7.57
CA ASN A 45 -11.93 10.11 6.13
C ASN A 45 -11.13 9.05 5.36
N LEU A 46 -10.70 7.96 6.02
CA LEU A 46 -9.88 6.93 5.40
C LEU A 46 -10.65 6.18 4.32
N LEU A 47 -10.05 6.09 3.13
CA LEU A 47 -10.57 5.37 1.98
C LEU A 47 -9.72 4.14 1.66
N VAL A 48 -8.39 4.22 1.88
CA VAL A 48 -7.45 3.15 1.55
C VAL A 48 -6.41 3.00 2.66
N ALA A 49 -6.19 1.78 3.11
CA ALA A 49 -5.08 1.39 3.98
C ALA A 49 -4.24 0.31 3.28
N ALA A 50 -3.02 0.65 2.88
CA ALA A 50 -2.09 -0.27 2.25
C ALA A 50 -0.95 -0.61 3.23
N ASP A 51 -0.69 -1.91 3.43
CA ASP A 51 0.42 -2.37 4.27
C ASP A 51 1.42 -3.16 3.44
N VAL A 52 2.68 -2.74 3.44
CA VAL A 52 3.76 -3.46 2.74
C VAL A 52 4.53 -4.42 3.66
N ASN A 53 4.11 -4.56 4.92
CA ASN A 53 4.71 -5.46 5.89
C ASN A 53 4.02 -6.84 5.90
N ALA A 54 4.72 -7.88 5.45
CA ALA A 54 4.25 -9.27 5.49
C ALA A 54 4.68 -10.05 6.75
N VAL A 55 5.49 -9.45 7.62
CA VAL A 55 6.04 -10.11 8.82
C VAL A 55 5.20 -9.75 10.04
N PRO A 56 4.65 -10.74 10.77
CA PRO A 56 3.90 -10.47 11.99
C PRO A 56 4.74 -9.79 13.09
N PRO A 57 4.13 -8.85 13.88
CA PRO A 57 2.81 -8.29 13.63
C PRO A 57 2.79 -7.45 12.34
N VAL A 58 1.63 -7.47 11.64
CA VAL A 58 1.41 -6.62 10.45
C VAL A 58 1.51 -5.15 10.81
N GLY A 59 1.88 -4.31 9.84
CA GLY A 59 2.03 -2.87 10.08
C GLY A 59 0.70 -2.19 10.38
N ILE A 60 -0.37 -2.57 9.70
CA ILE A 60 -1.73 -2.05 9.92
C ILE A 60 -2.62 -3.21 10.38
N GLU A 61 -3.03 -3.18 11.63
CA GLU A 61 -3.91 -4.20 12.20
C GLU A 61 -5.27 -4.20 11.50
N GLY A 62 -5.72 -5.36 11.02
CA GLY A 62 -6.96 -5.50 10.26
C GLY A 62 -6.73 -5.65 8.76
N VAL A 63 -5.60 -5.20 8.22
CA VAL A 63 -5.22 -5.47 6.83
C VAL A 63 -4.57 -6.85 6.74
N GLY A 64 -5.21 -7.75 6.01
CA GLY A 64 -4.67 -9.08 5.71
C GLY A 64 -3.57 -9.01 4.66
N ILE A 65 -2.55 -9.86 4.77
CA ILE A 65 -1.38 -9.84 3.85
C ILE A 65 -1.74 -10.11 2.39
N HIS A 66 -2.87 -10.77 2.12
CA HIS A 66 -3.38 -11.07 0.79
C HIS A 66 -4.53 -10.15 0.34
N ASP A 67 -4.93 -9.18 1.14
CA ASP A 67 -6.06 -8.31 0.83
C ASP A 67 -5.80 -7.53 -0.46
N MET A 68 -6.79 -7.58 -1.35
CA MET A 68 -6.80 -6.87 -2.62
C MET A 68 -8.12 -6.10 -2.73
N GLY A 69 -8.22 -4.96 -2.04
CA GLY A 69 -9.43 -4.16 -1.98
C GLY A 69 -10.51 -4.73 -1.04
N VAL A 70 -10.09 -5.38 0.06
CA VAL A 70 -11.01 -5.92 1.07
C VAL A 70 -11.49 -4.80 1.98
N GLU A 71 -12.79 -4.75 2.27
CA GLU A 71 -13.35 -3.76 3.19
C GLU A 71 -12.83 -3.95 4.61
N LEU A 72 -12.51 -2.83 5.26
CA LEU A 72 -12.10 -2.75 6.65
C LEU A 72 -13.26 -2.23 7.50
N PRO A 73 -14.07 -3.14 8.08
CA PRO A 73 -15.29 -2.76 8.80
C PRO A 73 -15.03 -1.97 10.07
N GLU A 74 -13.79 -1.96 10.55
CA GLU A 74 -13.36 -1.16 11.70
C GLU A 74 -13.30 0.34 11.38
N THR A 75 -13.23 0.72 10.09
CA THR A 75 -13.15 2.12 9.67
C THR A 75 -14.55 2.72 9.43
N PRO A 76 -14.80 3.99 9.81
CA PRO A 76 -16.12 4.61 9.64
C PRO A 76 -16.63 4.69 8.19
N GLN A 77 -15.73 4.67 7.21
CA GLN A 77 -16.06 4.76 5.77
C GLN A 77 -15.95 3.42 5.05
N ASN A 78 -15.79 2.28 5.76
CA ASN A 78 -15.48 0.98 5.16
C ASN A 78 -14.30 1.10 4.17
N ALA A 79 -13.19 1.67 4.63
CA ALA A 79 -11.99 1.81 3.83
C ALA A 79 -11.55 0.45 3.28
N ILE A 80 -10.84 0.44 2.15
CA ILE A 80 -10.33 -0.79 1.56
C ILE A 80 -8.89 -1.07 2.00
N GLY A 81 -8.61 -2.32 2.32
CA GLY A 81 -7.29 -2.85 2.66
C GLY A 81 -6.55 -3.38 1.45
N LEU A 82 -5.26 -3.07 1.37
CA LEU A 82 -4.33 -3.65 0.40
C LEU A 82 -3.15 -4.27 1.16
N GLY A 83 -2.98 -5.57 1.04
CA GLY A 83 -1.98 -6.34 1.78
C GLY A 83 -0.65 -6.48 1.06
N ALA A 84 0.38 -6.77 1.83
CA ALA A 84 1.77 -6.83 1.37
C ALA A 84 2.00 -7.84 0.24
N LEU A 85 1.39 -9.02 0.29
CA LEU A 85 1.55 -10.05 -0.74
C LEU A 85 0.73 -9.74 -2.00
N ALA A 86 -0.42 -9.09 -1.86
CA ALA A 86 -1.19 -8.61 -3.01
C ALA A 86 -0.41 -7.52 -3.78
N ILE A 87 0.16 -6.55 -3.06
CA ILE A 87 1.07 -5.53 -3.63
C ILE A 87 2.31 -6.21 -4.24
N GLY A 88 2.87 -7.20 -3.54
CA GLY A 88 4.03 -7.96 -4.00
C GLY A 88 3.79 -8.73 -5.30
N ASP A 89 2.60 -9.28 -5.50
CA ASP A 89 2.21 -9.98 -6.73
C ASP A 89 2.18 -9.03 -7.95
N ILE A 90 1.63 -7.84 -7.78
CA ILE A 90 1.65 -6.80 -8.83
C ILE A 90 3.09 -6.42 -9.17
N LYS A 91 3.92 -6.20 -8.16
CA LYS A 91 5.34 -5.88 -8.33
C LYS A 91 6.08 -7.00 -9.06
N TYR A 92 5.80 -8.26 -8.74
CA TYR A 92 6.40 -9.40 -9.42
C TYR A 92 6.02 -9.44 -10.91
N LYS A 93 4.73 -9.32 -11.22
CA LYS A 93 4.21 -9.26 -12.59
C LYS A 93 4.82 -8.11 -13.39
N LEU A 94 4.95 -6.94 -12.74
CA LEU A 94 5.62 -5.77 -13.33
C LEU A 94 7.07 -6.08 -13.70
N HIS A 95 7.86 -6.60 -12.77
CA HIS A 95 9.26 -6.91 -13.03
C HIS A 95 9.42 -7.93 -14.17
N LEU A 96 8.59 -8.98 -14.17
CA LEU A 96 8.61 -9.98 -15.23
C LEU A 96 8.34 -9.33 -16.60
N LYS A 97 7.32 -8.47 -16.68
CA LYS A 97 6.96 -7.77 -17.91
C LYS A 97 8.08 -6.86 -18.42
N LEU A 98 8.72 -6.12 -17.51
CA LEU A 98 9.85 -5.25 -17.85
C LEU A 98 11.05 -6.07 -18.37
N PHE A 99 11.36 -7.22 -17.76
CA PHE A 99 12.40 -8.13 -18.28
C PHE A 99 12.06 -8.71 -19.66
N GLU A 100 10.79 -9.07 -19.91
CA GLU A 100 10.35 -9.51 -21.22
C GLU A 100 10.53 -8.42 -22.29
N MET A 101 10.18 -7.17 -21.96
CA MET A 101 10.39 -6.02 -22.83
C MET A 101 11.87 -5.81 -23.16
N MET A 102 12.73 -5.84 -22.16
CA MET A 102 14.18 -5.70 -22.34
C MET A 102 14.76 -6.84 -23.18
N LYS A 103 14.30 -8.08 -22.98
CA LYS A 103 14.75 -9.27 -23.71
C LYS A 103 14.33 -9.23 -25.19
N SER A 104 13.16 -8.69 -25.50
CA SER A 104 12.61 -8.63 -26.85
C SER A 104 13.00 -7.38 -27.63
N ALA A 105 13.71 -6.44 -27.01
CA ALA A 105 14.18 -5.24 -27.67
C ALA A 105 15.38 -5.54 -28.60
N ASP A 106 15.35 -5.00 -29.81
CA ASP A 106 16.46 -5.13 -30.78
C ASP A 106 17.68 -4.28 -30.39
N GLU A 107 17.45 -3.23 -29.58
CA GLU A 107 18.48 -2.32 -29.08
C GLU A 107 18.41 -2.21 -27.55
N PRO A 108 19.47 -1.72 -26.87
CA PRO A 108 19.47 -1.50 -25.43
C PRO A 108 18.31 -0.60 -25.00
N LEU A 109 17.43 -1.13 -24.15
CA LEU A 109 16.26 -0.42 -23.60
C LEU A 109 16.55 0.08 -22.20
N TYR A 110 16.40 1.39 -21.99
CA TYR A 110 16.43 1.98 -20.67
C TYR A 110 15.01 2.03 -20.09
N VAL A 111 14.81 1.31 -19.01
CA VAL A 111 13.51 1.23 -18.32
C VAL A 111 13.57 2.05 -17.03
N ASP A 112 12.95 3.21 -17.04
CA ASP A 112 12.85 4.09 -15.89
C ASP A 112 11.55 3.89 -15.09
N HIS A 113 11.36 4.71 -14.06
CA HIS A 113 10.18 4.63 -13.20
C HIS A 113 8.87 5.01 -13.94
N ASN A 114 8.91 5.87 -14.96
CA ASN A 114 7.73 6.23 -15.74
C ASN A 114 7.26 5.04 -16.58
N CYS A 115 8.18 4.40 -17.29
CA CYS A 115 7.91 3.17 -18.02
C CYS A 115 7.35 2.08 -17.08
N ALA A 116 7.96 1.90 -15.91
CA ALA A 116 7.49 0.94 -14.92
C ALA A 116 6.07 1.28 -14.41
N PHE A 117 5.78 2.56 -14.19
CA PHE A 117 4.47 3.01 -13.75
C PHE A 117 3.38 2.76 -14.80
N ASP A 118 3.65 3.04 -16.07
CA ASP A 118 2.71 2.81 -17.17
C ASP A 118 2.39 1.33 -17.33
N VAL A 119 3.42 0.47 -17.30
CA VAL A 119 3.24 -0.99 -17.32
C VAL A 119 2.46 -1.49 -16.10
N ALA A 120 2.73 -0.95 -14.91
CA ALA A 120 1.98 -1.31 -13.70
C ALA A 120 0.49 -0.94 -13.83
N ARG A 121 0.17 0.24 -14.36
CA ARG A 121 -1.23 0.66 -14.64
C ARG A 121 -1.93 -0.28 -15.62
N GLU A 122 -1.23 -0.73 -16.65
CA GLU A 122 -1.78 -1.72 -17.60
C GLU A 122 -2.09 -3.06 -16.92
N ILE A 123 -1.20 -3.52 -16.02
CA ILE A 123 -1.41 -4.75 -15.25
C ILE A 123 -2.64 -4.61 -14.35
N VAL A 124 -2.72 -3.52 -13.58
CA VAL A 124 -3.82 -3.28 -12.63
C VAL A 124 -5.16 -3.13 -13.36
N SER A 125 -5.19 -2.52 -14.55
CA SER A 125 -6.44 -2.36 -15.32
C SER A 125 -7.07 -3.69 -15.80
N LYS A 126 -6.35 -4.80 -15.68
CA LYS A 126 -6.79 -6.15 -16.09
C LYS A 126 -7.13 -7.06 -14.90
N LEU A 127 -7.04 -6.55 -13.67
CA LEU A 127 -7.44 -7.25 -12.44
C LEU A 127 -8.93 -7.08 -12.19
#